data_eafa63f317d68b25808af6acc0ce637f
#
_entry.id   eafa63f317d68b25808af6acc0ce637f
#
_cell.length_a   1.000
_cell.length_b   1.000
_cell.length_c   1.000
_cell.angle_alpha   90.00
_cell.angle_beta   90.00
_cell.angle_gamma   90.00
#
_symmetry.space_group_name_H-M   'P 1'
#
loop_
_entity.id
_entity.type
_entity.pdbx_description
1 polymer ?
#
loop_
_entity_poly.entity_id
_entity_poly.type
_entity_poly.pdbx_seq_one_letter_code
_entity_poly.pdbx_strand_id
1 'polypeptide(L)'
;MKKILLLVTGMSPAIVTETVYGLAVNPTEGRDKWIPDEIHVISTEHGLVQVKDRLLKEGNFNKLLQDYNLPSIRFDESLLYPIVDEQGQPQYDLRTPQDNERAANLICEKVRQFTSDANIELHVSIA
;
A
#
# COMPACT_ATOMS: atom_id res chain seq x y z
N MET A 1 16.34 7.85 8.21
CA MET A 1 15.77 7.55 6.88
C MET A 1 14.32 7.10 7.05
N LYS A 2 13.41 7.69 6.30
CA LYS A 2 11.99 7.32 6.36
C LYS A 2 11.76 6.05 5.54
N LYS A 3 11.12 5.06 6.14
CA LYS A 3 10.80 3.79 5.49
C LYS A 3 9.37 3.83 4.97
N ILE A 4 9.20 3.71 3.67
CA ILE A 4 7.89 3.73 3.01
C ILE A 4 7.63 2.37 2.37
N LEU A 5 6.46 1.80 2.70
CA LEU A 5 5.94 0.63 2.03
C LEU A 5 4.90 1.09 1.01
N LEU A 6 5.15 0.83 -0.27
CA LEU A 6 4.20 1.08 -1.34
C LEU A 6 3.61 -0.25 -1.79
N LEU A 7 2.31 -0.41 -1.58
CA LEU A 7 1.57 -1.60 -1.97
C LEU A 7 0.73 -1.32 -3.20
N VAL A 8 0.78 -2.23 -4.16
CA VAL A 8 -0.14 -2.24 -5.31
C VAL A 8 -1.00 -3.47 -5.13
N THR A 9 -2.29 -3.29 -4.86
CA THR A 9 -3.18 -4.40 -4.54
C THR A 9 -4.40 -4.45 -5.44
N GLY A 10 -4.98 -5.65 -5.53
CA GLY A 10 -6.29 -5.86 -6.11
C GLY A 10 -7.40 -5.61 -5.09
N MET A 11 -8.34 -6.56 -4.96
CA MET A 11 -9.53 -6.37 -4.14
C MET A 11 -9.43 -6.84 -2.70
N SER A 12 -8.40 -7.64 -2.36
CA SER A 12 -8.26 -8.18 -1.01
C SER A 12 -7.51 -7.22 -0.08
N PRO A 13 -8.17 -6.66 0.93
CA PRO A 13 -7.48 -5.80 1.90
C PRO A 13 -6.51 -6.57 2.80
N ALA A 14 -6.69 -7.87 2.94
CA ALA A 14 -5.83 -8.72 3.77
C ALA A 14 -4.36 -8.68 3.35
N ILE A 15 -4.09 -8.40 2.05
CA ILE A 15 -2.71 -8.36 1.57
C ILE A 15 -1.89 -7.26 2.26
N VAL A 16 -2.53 -6.18 2.70
CA VAL A 16 -1.84 -5.10 3.43
C VAL A 16 -1.32 -5.62 4.76
N THR A 17 -2.18 -6.24 5.57
CA THR A 17 -1.77 -6.78 6.87
C THR A 17 -0.82 -7.96 6.74
N GLU A 18 -1.03 -8.82 5.75
CA GLU A 18 -0.12 -9.95 5.48
C GLU A 18 1.28 -9.48 5.10
N THR A 19 1.38 -8.44 4.28
CA THR A 19 2.68 -7.89 3.87
C THR A 19 3.40 -7.25 5.05
N VAL A 20 2.70 -6.46 5.86
CA VAL A 20 3.28 -5.86 7.06
C VAL A 20 3.74 -6.96 8.03
N TYR A 21 2.92 -7.98 8.24
CA TYR A 21 3.31 -9.12 9.08
C TYR A 21 4.59 -9.77 8.56
N GLY A 22 4.67 -10.03 7.26
CA GLY A 22 5.84 -10.67 6.65
C GLY A 22 7.11 -9.83 6.73
N LEU A 23 7.00 -8.50 6.77
CA LEU A 23 8.17 -7.63 6.85
C LEU A 23 8.56 -7.31 8.29
N ALA A 24 7.58 -7.05 9.14
CA ALA A 24 7.82 -6.49 10.47
C ALA A 24 7.81 -7.52 11.59
N VAL A 25 7.10 -8.64 11.43
CA VAL A 25 6.91 -9.63 12.50
C VAL A 25 7.64 -10.94 12.19
N ASN A 26 7.42 -11.48 11.00
CA ASN A 26 7.94 -12.80 10.62
C ASN A 26 8.64 -12.75 9.26
N PRO A 27 9.80 -12.08 9.17
CA PRO A 27 10.52 -11.97 7.90
C PRO A 27 11.04 -13.33 7.44
N THR A 28 11.30 -13.42 6.13
CA THR A 28 11.95 -14.59 5.54
C THR A 28 13.27 -14.85 6.24
N GLU A 29 13.59 -16.13 6.44
CA GLU A 29 14.83 -16.55 7.08
C GLU A 29 16.05 -15.85 6.46
N GLY A 30 16.92 -15.34 7.33
CA GLY A 30 18.11 -14.61 6.92
C GLY A 30 17.89 -13.12 6.66
N ARG A 31 16.65 -12.62 6.81
CA ARG A 31 16.34 -11.19 6.67
C ARG A 31 15.99 -10.58 8.01
N ASP A 32 16.40 -9.32 8.20
CA ASP A 32 16.04 -8.55 9.37
C ASP A 32 14.59 -8.06 9.27
N LYS A 33 13.98 -7.82 10.42
CA LYS A 33 12.66 -7.18 10.49
C LYS A 33 12.75 -5.78 9.90
N TRP A 34 11.74 -5.43 9.09
CA TRP A 34 11.63 -4.12 8.47
C TRP A 34 10.27 -3.53 8.80
N ILE A 35 10.26 -2.43 9.53
CA ILE A 35 9.02 -1.79 9.99
C ILE A 35 8.85 -0.49 9.22
N PRO A 36 7.81 -0.34 8.38
CA PRO A 36 7.60 0.91 7.66
C PRO A 36 7.16 2.04 8.58
N ASP A 37 7.53 3.26 8.25
CA ASP A 37 7.01 4.46 8.90
C ASP A 37 5.66 4.86 8.31
N GLU A 38 5.48 4.63 7.01
CA GLU A 38 4.25 4.93 6.29
C GLU A 38 3.90 3.79 5.32
N ILE A 39 2.61 3.60 5.12
CA ILE A 39 2.09 2.66 4.12
C ILE A 39 1.25 3.44 3.12
N HIS A 40 1.61 3.33 1.84
CA HIS A 40 0.90 3.91 0.72
C HIS A 40 0.33 2.78 -0.14
N VAL A 41 -0.91 2.91 -0.58
CA VAL A 41 -1.60 1.86 -1.34
C VAL A 41 -2.12 2.43 -2.65
N ILE A 42 -1.81 1.74 -3.75
CA ILE A 42 -2.38 2.01 -5.07
C ILE A 42 -3.34 0.86 -5.40
N SER A 43 -4.56 1.18 -5.76
CA SER A 43 -5.56 0.20 -6.15
C SER A 43 -6.68 0.86 -6.96
N THR A 44 -7.60 0.04 -7.44
CA THR A 44 -8.86 0.54 -8.02
C THR A 44 -9.73 1.14 -6.90
N GLU A 45 -10.75 1.89 -7.30
CA GLU A 45 -11.71 2.43 -6.32
C GLU A 45 -12.32 1.33 -5.47
N HIS A 46 -12.71 0.22 -6.10
CA HIS A 46 -13.28 -0.92 -5.37
C HIS A 46 -12.31 -1.49 -4.34
N GLY A 47 -11.05 -1.67 -4.73
CA GLY A 47 -10.02 -2.16 -3.80
C GLY A 47 -9.79 -1.21 -2.63
N LEU A 48 -9.75 0.09 -2.90
CA LEU A 48 -9.56 1.09 -1.85
C LEU A 48 -10.75 1.18 -0.89
N VAL A 49 -11.98 0.99 -1.38
CA VAL A 49 -13.15 0.92 -0.50
C VAL A 49 -13.01 -0.23 0.50
N GLN A 50 -12.55 -1.39 0.05
CA GLN A 50 -12.30 -2.53 0.93
C GLN A 50 -11.22 -2.23 1.96
N VAL A 51 -10.14 -1.57 1.56
CA VAL A 51 -9.07 -1.15 2.48
C VAL A 51 -9.60 -0.19 3.53
N LYS A 52 -10.35 0.83 3.13
CA LYS A 52 -10.94 1.80 4.06
C LYS A 52 -11.85 1.13 5.06
N ASP A 53 -12.77 0.28 4.59
CA ASP A 53 -13.77 -0.34 5.44
C ASP A 53 -13.15 -1.35 6.40
N ARG A 54 -12.33 -2.27 5.91
CA ARG A 54 -11.80 -3.37 6.69
C ARG A 54 -10.63 -2.99 7.58
N LEU A 55 -9.70 -2.19 7.08
CA LEU A 55 -8.47 -1.89 7.79
C LEU A 55 -8.57 -0.64 8.64
N LEU A 56 -9.22 0.41 8.14
CA LEU A 56 -9.30 1.68 8.84
C LEU A 56 -10.55 1.80 9.69
N LYS A 57 -11.75 1.61 9.13
CA LYS A 57 -13.00 1.76 9.87
C LYS A 57 -13.24 0.64 10.88
N GLU A 58 -13.03 -0.61 10.49
CA GLU A 58 -13.18 -1.76 11.39
C GLU A 58 -11.99 -1.92 12.34
N GLY A 59 -10.89 -1.20 12.10
CA GLY A 59 -9.73 -1.19 12.99
C GLY A 59 -8.82 -2.39 12.89
N ASN A 60 -8.91 -3.20 11.84
CA ASN A 60 -8.08 -4.40 11.70
C ASN A 60 -6.59 -4.08 11.59
N PHE A 61 -6.22 -2.92 11.01
CA PHE A 61 -4.83 -2.51 10.96
C PHE A 61 -4.28 -2.17 12.34
N ASN A 62 -5.03 -1.40 13.13
CA ASN A 62 -4.63 -1.07 14.50
C ASN A 62 -4.55 -2.32 15.37
N LYS A 63 -5.44 -3.29 15.14
CA LYS A 63 -5.40 -4.55 15.85
C LYS A 63 -4.10 -5.31 15.57
N LEU A 64 -3.64 -5.32 14.31
CA LEU A 64 -2.36 -5.91 13.96
C LEU A 64 -1.21 -5.27 14.75
N LEU A 65 -1.18 -3.93 14.82
CA LEU A 65 -0.14 -3.22 15.56
C LEU A 65 -0.16 -3.59 17.04
N GLN A 66 -1.33 -3.70 17.64
CA GLN A 66 -1.48 -4.05 19.04
C GLN A 66 -1.10 -5.52 19.31
N ASP A 67 -1.58 -6.43 18.47
CA ASP A 67 -1.36 -7.87 18.65
C ASP A 67 0.12 -8.23 18.61
N TYR A 68 0.91 -7.52 17.80
CA TYR A 68 2.34 -7.80 17.63
C TYR A 68 3.24 -6.74 18.24
N ASN A 69 2.66 -5.84 19.03
CA ASN A 69 3.39 -4.79 19.74
C ASN A 69 4.28 -3.97 18.79
N LEU A 70 3.74 -3.60 17.64
CA LEU A 70 4.44 -2.79 16.66
C LEU A 70 4.31 -1.30 16.98
N PRO A 71 5.30 -0.47 16.60
CA PRO A 71 5.20 0.97 16.76
C PRO A 71 4.11 1.56 15.89
N SER A 72 3.78 2.83 16.12
CA SER A 72 2.82 3.54 15.29
C SER A 72 3.32 3.62 13.84
N ILE A 73 2.44 3.26 12.90
CA ILE A 73 2.70 3.35 11.46
C ILE A 73 1.63 4.26 10.87
N ARG A 74 2.07 5.25 10.08
CA ARG A 74 1.11 6.14 9.42
C ARG A 74 0.42 5.40 8.29
N PHE A 75 -0.89 5.23 8.42
CA PHE A 75 -1.73 4.62 7.40
C PHE A 75 -3.14 5.18 7.52
N ASP A 76 -3.51 6.06 6.60
CA ASP A 76 -4.79 6.75 6.60
C ASP A 76 -5.28 6.95 5.15
N GLU A 77 -6.47 7.51 5.00
CA GLU A 77 -7.09 7.70 3.69
C GLU A 77 -6.26 8.59 2.76
N SER A 78 -5.46 9.51 3.30
CA SER A 78 -4.63 10.40 2.47
C SER A 78 -3.49 9.66 1.77
N LEU A 79 -3.18 8.44 2.18
CA LEU A 79 -2.13 7.60 1.59
C LEU A 79 -2.68 6.53 0.65
N LEU A 80 -3.95 6.63 0.29
CA LEU A 80 -4.62 5.72 -0.66
C LEU A 80 -4.76 6.44 -2.01
N TYR A 81 -4.27 5.81 -3.07
CA TYR A 81 -4.21 6.41 -4.41
C TYR A 81 -5.03 5.59 -5.39
N PRO A 82 -6.18 6.10 -5.85
CA PRO A 82 -6.99 5.38 -6.83
C PRO A 82 -6.37 5.46 -8.22
N ILE A 83 -6.45 4.36 -8.95
CA ILE A 83 -6.15 4.37 -10.37
C ILE A 83 -7.30 5.11 -11.05
N VAL A 84 -6.97 6.10 -11.88
CA VAL A 84 -7.96 6.96 -12.52
C VAL A 84 -8.12 6.62 -14.00
N ASP A 85 -9.29 6.97 -14.56
CA ASP A 85 -9.57 6.83 -15.99
C ASP A 85 -9.04 8.05 -16.78
N GLU A 86 -9.37 8.11 -18.07
CA GLU A 86 -8.92 9.20 -18.97
C GLU A 86 -9.41 10.57 -18.53
N GLN A 87 -10.54 10.63 -17.83
CA GLN A 87 -11.12 11.86 -17.32
C GLN A 87 -10.63 12.22 -15.91
N GLY A 88 -9.70 11.46 -15.36
CA GLY A 88 -9.19 11.69 -14.01
C GLY A 88 -10.10 11.22 -12.90
N GLN A 89 -11.14 10.42 -13.21
CA GLN A 89 -12.06 9.88 -12.22
C GLN A 89 -11.55 8.53 -11.68
N PRO A 90 -11.77 8.23 -10.38
CA PRO A 90 -11.38 6.93 -9.84
C PRO A 90 -12.00 5.78 -10.63
N GLN A 91 -11.17 4.84 -11.02
CA GLN A 91 -11.60 3.69 -11.81
C GLN A 91 -12.01 2.56 -10.88
N TYR A 92 -13.25 2.06 -11.06
CA TYR A 92 -13.78 1.01 -10.20
C TYR A 92 -13.04 -0.30 -10.35
N ASP A 93 -12.69 -0.65 -11.59
CA ASP A 93 -12.01 -1.90 -11.93
C ASP A 93 -11.16 -1.72 -13.20
N LEU A 94 -10.17 -2.58 -13.41
CA LEU A 94 -9.33 -2.55 -14.60
C LEU A 94 -9.87 -3.54 -15.64
N ARG A 95 -10.26 -3.04 -16.82
CA ARG A 95 -10.94 -3.84 -17.85
C ARG A 95 -10.27 -3.84 -19.20
N THR A 96 -9.38 -2.89 -19.47
CA THR A 96 -8.77 -2.72 -20.80
C THR A 96 -7.24 -2.62 -20.69
N PRO A 97 -6.51 -2.84 -21.82
CA PRO A 97 -5.06 -2.59 -21.84
C PRO A 97 -4.71 -1.14 -21.45
N GLN A 98 -5.53 -0.17 -21.84
CA GLN A 98 -5.32 1.23 -21.47
C GLN A 98 -5.48 1.45 -19.97
N ASP A 99 -6.40 0.75 -19.32
CA ASP A 99 -6.56 0.79 -17.87
C ASP A 99 -5.29 0.29 -17.18
N ASN A 100 -4.72 -0.81 -17.66
CA ASN A 100 -3.48 -1.36 -17.13
C ASN A 100 -2.30 -0.42 -17.34
N GLU A 101 -2.25 0.26 -18.48
CA GLU A 101 -1.21 1.24 -18.78
C GLU A 101 -1.27 2.42 -17.82
N ARG A 102 -2.47 2.94 -17.54
CA ARG A 102 -2.65 4.02 -16.56
C ARG A 102 -2.22 3.59 -15.17
N ALA A 103 -2.56 2.36 -14.77
CA ALA A 103 -2.10 1.80 -13.50
C ALA A 103 -0.58 1.74 -13.43
N ALA A 104 0.06 1.23 -14.48
CA ALA A 104 1.52 1.14 -14.55
C ALA A 104 2.16 2.54 -14.47
N ASN A 105 1.60 3.52 -15.16
CA ASN A 105 2.11 4.89 -15.13
C ASN A 105 2.01 5.50 -13.73
N LEU A 106 0.92 5.27 -13.01
CA LEU A 106 0.75 5.75 -11.64
C LEU A 106 1.79 5.11 -10.71
N ILE A 107 2.01 3.81 -10.84
CA ILE A 107 3.03 3.10 -10.06
C ILE A 107 4.41 3.69 -10.32
N CYS A 108 4.78 3.87 -11.60
CA CYS A 108 6.07 4.45 -11.97
C CYS A 108 6.23 5.87 -11.42
N GLU A 109 5.18 6.68 -11.48
CA GLU A 109 5.19 8.04 -10.96
C GLU A 109 5.46 8.05 -9.46
N LYS A 110 4.77 7.20 -8.70
CA LYS A 110 4.96 7.12 -7.25
C LYS A 110 6.34 6.60 -6.88
N VAL A 111 6.81 5.56 -7.56
CA VAL A 111 8.17 5.04 -7.33
C VAL A 111 9.20 6.13 -7.60
N ARG A 112 9.08 6.85 -8.71
CA ARG A 112 9.98 7.96 -9.04
C ARG A 112 9.94 9.04 -7.96
N GLN A 113 8.76 9.42 -7.50
CA GLN A 113 8.58 10.43 -6.46
C GLN A 113 9.34 10.03 -5.19
N PHE A 114 9.15 8.81 -4.71
CA PHE A 114 9.78 8.36 -3.47
C PHE A 114 11.28 8.12 -3.62
N THR A 115 11.72 7.57 -4.75
CA THR A 115 13.15 7.29 -4.96
C THR A 115 13.98 8.53 -5.27
N SER A 116 13.33 9.66 -5.59
CA SER A 116 14.03 10.94 -5.78
C SER A 116 14.50 11.57 -4.48
N ASP A 117 13.99 11.11 -3.34
CA ASP A 117 14.38 11.60 -2.02
C ASP A 117 15.37 10.63 -1.40
N ALA A 118 16.62 11.10 -1.19
CA ALA A 118 17.68 10.27 -0.62
C ALA A 118 17.41 9.85 0.83
N ASN A 119 16.46 10.51 1.51
CA ASN A 119 16.07 10.19 2.89
C ASN A 119 14.93 9.18 2.99
N ILE A 120 14.50 8.61 1.86
CA ILE A 120 13.46 7.59 1.82
C ILE A 120 14.07 6.24 1.43
N GLU A 121 13.73 5.22 2.21
CA GLU A 121 13.95 3.82 1.87
C GLU A 121 12.61 3.24 1.45
N LEU A 122 12.50 2.81 0.20
CA LEU A 122 11.26 2.35 -0.38
C LEU A 122 11.23 0.83 -0.54
N HIS A 123 10.16 0.21 -0.07
CA HIS A 123 9.84 -1.18 -0.38
C HIS A 123 8.55 -1.21 -1.19
N VAL A 124 8.59 -1.82 -2.37
CA VAL A 124 7.43 -1.95 -3.25
C VAL A 124 6.96 -3.40 -3.24
N SER A 125 5.69 -3.62 -3.00
CA SER A 125 5.09 -4.95 -3.08
C SER A 125 3.89 -4.90 -4.02
N ILE A 126 3.89 -5.80 -5.00
CA ILE A 126 2.82 -5.92 -6.00
C ILE A 126 2.16 -7.28 -5.82
N ALA A 127 0.85 -7.23 -5.57
CA ALA A 127 0.08 -8.45 -5.34
C ALA A 127 -1.02 -8.64 -6.39
#